data_9a28de9c4f1c05d3adda90dcec16481b
#
_entry.id   9a28de9c4f1c05d3adda90dcec16481b
#
_cell.length_a   1.000
_cell.length_b   1.000
_cell.length_c   1.000
_cell.angle_alpha   90.00
_cell.angle_beta   90.00
_cell.angle_gamma   90.00
#
_symmetry.space_group_name_H-M   'P 1'
#
loop_
_entity.id
_entity.type
_entity.pdbx_description
1 polymer ?
#
loop_
_entity_poly.entity_id
_entity_poly.type
_entity_poly.pdbx_seq_one_letter_code
_entity_poly.pdbx_strand_id
1 'polypeptide(L)'
;GNRNRRTVCLSAPMELAADGGTWENLNFEITKRKQGAIAWKALNQNSRFLMDLEGEMESDGNIAYKVTLVAREDASVEDVALRTHLASGVGRYMMGLGEKGGYCPNDLRWKWDVEKNQDAVWVGDVNAGIQIRLYDNKYERPLNTNFYHQKPLHMPVSWCNAGNGGIDIHNAADGTRINAYSGKRSVKKGDRLYYYFNLALTPFRPIDTDKQWRERYHHNYEFLDGIQKRGANVINIHHANAINPFINYPFLRTKEMKAYIDGAHARDMKVKIYNTVRELSNSCVEMFALRSLGNEIFSEGPGGGFSWLQEHLDQNYIGAWFVPGLKDAAIVNSGISRWHNYYLEGLDWLMKNVGIDGLYIDDLAFDRM
;
A
#
# COMPACT_ATOMS: atom_id res chain seq x y z
N GLY A 1 30.23 -6.99 -5.62
CA GLY A 1 29.89 -6.51 -4.34
C GLY A 1 29.72 -5.03 -4.40
N ASN A 2 28.67 -4.50 -3.90
CA ASN A 2 28.60 -3.16 -3.38
C ASN A 2 27.22 -2.58 -3.59
N ARG A 3 26.61 -2.25 -2.58
CA ARG A 3 26.99 -1.29 -1.62
C ARG A 3 26.08 -0.11 -1.67
N ASN A 4 25.32 0.03 -0.71
CA ASN A 4 25.03 1.28 0.02
C ASN A 4 25.48 2.57 -0.69
N ARG A 5 25.06 2.79 -1.93
CA ARG A 5 24.93 4.17 -2.40
C ARG A 5 23.68 4.73 -1.72
N ARG A 6 23.89 5.42 -0.62
CA ARG A 6 22.85 6.27 -0.02
C ARG A 6 22.55 7.35 -1.05
N THR A 7 21.44 7.22 -1.77
CA THR A 7 20.98 8.29 -2.64
C THR A 7 20.23 9.29 -1.77
N VAL A 8 20.67 10.53 -1.79
CA VAL A 8 19.95 11.63 -1.13
C VAL A 8 18.72 11.91 -1.98
N CYS A 9 17.53 11.64 -1.47
CA CYS A 9 16.27 11.84 -2.21
C CYS A 9 15.90 13.34 -2.29
N LEU A 10 16.04 14.05 -1.19
CA LEU A 10 15.67 15.46 -1.09
C LEU A 10 16.90 16.35 -1.18
N SER A 11 16.85 17.44 -1.96
CA SER A 11 17.86 18.49 -2.00
C SER A 11 17.66 19.55 -0.93
N ALA A 12 16.45 19.66 -0.37
CA ALA A 12 16.09 20.53 0.74
C ALA A 12 15.03 19.84 1.62
N PRO A 13 14.89 20.24 2.90
CA PRO A 13 13.78 19.80 3.74
C PRO A 13 12.44 20.09 3.07
N MET A 14 11.46 19.17 3.28
CA MET A 14 10.07 19.46 2.91
C MET A 14 9.52 20.58 3.79
N GLU A 15 8.73 21.45 3.20
CA GLU A 15 8.16 22.61 3.88
C GLU A 15 6.64 22.65 3.67
N LEU A 16 5.89 22.81 4.76
CA LEU A 16 4.51 23.29 4.67
C LEU A 16 4.54 24.81 4.82
N ALA A 17 4.53 25.50 3.70
CA ALA A 17 4.50 26.96 3.64
C ALA A 17 3.06 27.46 3.79
N ALA A 18 2.87 28.54 4.54
CA ALA A 18 1.61 29.25 4.64
C ALA A 18 1.88 30.73 4.82
N ASP A 19 0.92 31.56 4.44
CA ASP A 19 0.98 32.98 4.75
C ASP A 19 1.18 33.22 6.25
N GLY A 20 1.86 34.33 6.58
CA GLY A 20 2.14 34.69 7.98
C GLY A 20 3.60 34.48 8.38
N GLY A 21 4.46 34.10 7.44
CA GLY A 21 5.91 33.99 7.63
C GLY A 21 6.36 32.62 8.14
N THR A 22 7.56 32.59 8.69
CA THR A 22 8.20 31.37 9.20
C THR A 22 7.47 30.78 10.41
N TRP A 23 7.53 29.47 10.55
CA TRP A 23 6.99 28.78 11.71
C TRP A 23 7.92 28.87 12.92
N GLU A 24 7.37 29.33 14.04
CA GLU A 24 7.99 29.24 15.36
C GLU A 24 7.53 27.95 16.03
N ASN A 25 8.46 27.14 16.50
CA ASN A 25 8.12 25.95 17.27
C ASN A 25 7.82 26.30 18.72
N LEU A 26 6.64 25.94 19.21
CA LEU A 26 6.20 26.14 20.59
C LEU A 26 6.41 24.88 21.43
N ASN A 27 6.23 23.71 20.84
CA ASN A 27 6.40 22.43 21.53
C ASN A 27 6.71 21.32 20.51
N PHE A 28 7.51 20.36 20.94
CA PHE A 28 7.79 19.13 20.22
C PHE A 28 7.91 17.97 21.21
N GLU A 29 7.18 16.88 20.95
CA GLU A 29 7.17 15.71 21.80
C GLU A 29 7.19 14.43 20.96
N ILE A 30 7.99 13.46 21.35
CA ILE A 30 7.92 12.09 20.84
C ILE A 30 6.91 11.30 21.67
N THR A 31 5.76 11.00 21.09
CA THR A 31 4.64 10.36 21.79
C THR A 31 4.70 8.83 21.78
N LYS A 32 5.45 8.24 20.83
CA LYS A 32 5.63 6.79 20.68
C LYS A 32 7.01 6.49 20.16
N ARG A 33 7.68 5.52 20.82
CA ARG A 33 8.95 4.97 20.33
C ARG A 33 8.93 3.47 20.53
N LYS A 34 8.85 2.70 19.46
CA LYS A 34 8.93 1.23 19.49
C LYS A 34 9.74 0.72 18.32
N GLN A 35 10.11 -0.55 18.35
CA GLN A 35 10.75 -1.17 17.20
C GLN A 35 9.82 -1.06 15.97
N GLY A 36 10.33 -0.50 14.90
CA GLY A 36 9.62 -0.35 13.63
C GLY A 36 8.68 0.85 13.52
N ALA A 37 8.48 1.67 14.58
CA ALA A 37 7.67 2.88 14.46
C ALA A 37 8.06 3.97 15.46
N ILE A 38 7.92 5.22 15.04
CA ILE A 38 8.05 6.42 15.87
C ILE A 38 6.89 7.36 15.58
N ALA A 39 6.32 7.98 16.62
CA ALA A 39 5.34 9.04 16.46
C ALA A 39 5.71 10.27 17.28
N TRP A 40 5.27 11.43 16.81
CA TRP A 40 5.55 12.73 17.44
C TRP A 40 4.40 13.69 17.27
N LYS A 41 4.39 14.70 18.13
CA LYS A 41 3.52 15.87 18.02
C LYS A 41 4.35 17.12 18.03
N ALA A 42 3.89 18.14 17.32
CA ALA A 42 4.48 19.46 17.36
C ALA A 42 3.39 20.53 17.33
N LEU A 43 3.61 21.59 18.11
CA LEU A 43 2.81 22.80 18.07
C LEU A 43 3.68 23.94 17.55
N ASN A 44 3.24 24.57 16.48
CA ASN A 44 3.97 25.68 15.87
C ASN A 44 3.01 26.83 15.65
N GLN A 45 3.55 28.03 15.47
CA GLN A 45 2.78 29.21 15.11
C GLN A 45 3.50 30.09 14.11
N ASN A 46 2.71 30.88 13.40
CA ASN A 46 3.18 32.08 12.72
C ASN A 46 2.21 33.24 12.99
N SER A 47 2.32 34.35 12.30
CA SER A 47 1.45 35.51 12.56
C SER A 47 -0.04 35.19 12.30
N ARG A 48 -0.35 34.27 11.37
CA ARG A 48 -1.73 33.98 10.93
C ARG A 48 -2.30 32.67 11.46
N PHE A 49 -1.46 31.67 11.74
CA PHE A 49 -1.92 30.34 12.09
C PHE A 49 -1.25 29.77 13.33
N LEU A 50 -2.02 28.98 14.08
CA LEU A 50 -1.51 27.96 14.97
C LEU A 50 -1.53 26.62 14.21
N MET A 51 -0.43 25.89 14.18
CA MET A 51 -0.29 24.60 13.51
C MET A 51 -0.11 23.49 14.54
N ASP A 52 -1.09 22.62 14.62
CA ASP A 52 -1.03 21.35 15.34
C ASP A 52 -0.63 20.26 14.37
N LEU A 53 0.47 19.56 14.66
CA LEU A 53 1.04 18.53 13.80
C LEU A 53 1.20 17.23 14.58
N GLU A 54 0.64 16.16 14.03
CA GLU A 54 0.92 14.79 14.44
C GLU A 54 1.67 14.09 13.30
N GLY A 55 2.73 13.38 13.62
CA GLY A 55 3.51 12.58 12.68
C GLY A 55 3.71 11.15 13.18
N GLU A 56 3.67 10.19 12.27
CA GLU A 56 4.06 8.81 12.54
C GLU A 56 4.88 8.28 11.37
N MET A 57 5.99 7.61 11.68
CA MET A 57 6.85 6.95 10.70
C MET A 57 6.97 5.48 11.03
N GLU A 58 6.82 4.63 10.01
CA GLU A 58 6.98 3.20 10.10
C GLU A 58 8.25 2.71 9.38
N SER A 59 8.71 1.51 9.74
CA SER A 59 9.98 0.96 9.22
C SER A 59 9.96 0.61 7.72
N ASP A 60 8.80 0.59 7.10
CA ASP A 60 8.60 0.39 5.66
C ASP A 60 8.76 1.68 4.83
N GLY A 61 9.10 2.81 5.48
CA GLY A 61 9.27 4.10 4.83
C GLY A 61 7.98 4.91 4.66
N ASN A 62 6.86 4.44 5.23
CA ASN A 62 5.63 5.21 5.27
C ASN A 62 5.68 6.25 6.40
N ILE A 63 5.35 7.50 6.09
CA ILE A 63 5.29 8.60 7.05
C ILE A 63 3.93 9.28 6.89
N ALA A 64 3.14 9.28 7.94
CA ALA A 64 1.85 9.95 8.00
C ALA A 64 1.97 11.28 8.73
N TYR A 65 1.44 12.35 8.16
CA TYR A 65 1.31 13.65 8.78
C TYR A 65 -0.15 14.07 8.84
N LYS A 66 -0.60 14.48 10.03
CA LYS A 66 -1.89 15.15 10.23
C LYS A 66 -1.61 16.57 10.69
N VAL A 67 -1.80 17.53 9.78
CA VAL A 67 -1.57 18.94 10.07
C VAL A 67 -2.90 19.65 10.11
N THR A 68 -3.20 20.28 11.24
CA THR A 68 -4.35 21.17 11.44
C THR A 68 -3.89 22.59 11.61
N LEU A 69 -4.29 23.47 10.70
CA LEU A 69 -4.05 24.92 10.84
C LEU A 69 -5.30 25.57 11.43
N VAL A 70 -5.12 26.33 12.49
CA VAL A 70 -6.19 27.12 13.12
C VAL A 70 -5.90 28.59 12.87
N ALA A 71 -6.82 29.30 12.21
CA ALA A 71 -6.67 30.72 11.91
C ALA A 71 -6.73 31.56 13.20
N ARG A 72 -5.76 32.44 13.40
CA ARG A 72 -5.65 33.31 14.58
C ARG A 72 -6.42 34.61 14.45
N GLU A 73 -6.73 34.98 13.22
CA GLU A 73 -7.47 36.19 12.85
C GLU A 73 -8.26 35.98 11.56
N ASP A 74 -9.15 36.90 11.25
CA ASP A 74 -9.79 36.96 9.93
C ASP A 74 -8.75 37.43 8.90
N ALA A 75 -8.58 36.67 7.84
CA ALA A 75 -7.54 36.96 6.85
C ALA A 75 -7.89 36.46 5.44
N SER A 76 -7.31 37.13 4.44
CA SER A 76 -7.13 36.54 3.12
C SER A 76 -5.77 35.84 3.10
N VAL A 77 -5.78 34.56 2.75
CA VAL A 77 -4.59 33.72 2.64
C VAL A 77 -4.33 33.48 1.16
N GLU A 78 -3.15 33.77 0.67
CA GLU A 78 -2.80 33.59 -0.75
C GLU A 78 -2.58 32.11 -1.08
N ASP A 79 -1.92 31.35 -0.17
CA ASP A 79 -1.70 29.94 -0.37
C ASP A 79 -1.34 29.21 0.94
N VAL A 80 -1.60 27.91 0.96
CA VAL A 80 -0.95 26.93 1.83
C VAL A 80 -0.43 25.81 0.94
N ALA A 81 0.87 25.53 0.98
CA ALA A 81 1.50 24.61 0.06
C ALA A 81 2.52 23.70 0.73
N LEU A 82 2.50 22.41 0.35
CA LEU A 82 3.56 21.47 0.66
C LEU A 82 4.59 21.49 -0.46
N ARG A 83 5.78 21.99 -0.16
CA ARG A 83 6.90 22.11 -1.08
C ARG A 83 7.88 20.98 -0.88
N THR A 84 8.19 20.27 -1.94
CA THR A 84 9.14 19.15 -1.94
C THR A 84 10.15 19.35 -3.04
N HIS A 85 11.42 19.25 -2.69
CA HIS A 85 12.52 19.41 -3.63
C HIS A 85 13.34 18.13 -3.69
N LEU A 86 13.23 17.38 -4.80
CA LEU A 86 14.03 16.20 -5.04
C LEU A 86 15.40 16.57 -5.61
N ALA A 87 16.40 15.82 -5.22
CA ALA A 87 17.75 16.01 -5.73
C ALA A 87 17.84 15.72 -7.23
N SER A 88 18.84 16.35 -7.87
CA SER A 88 19.13 16.13 -9.29
C SER A 88 19.23 14.64 -9.62
N GLY A 89 18.59 14.22 -10.72
CA GLY A 89 18.56 12.84 -11.21
C GLY A 89 17.60 11.90 -10.47
N VAL A 90 16.93 12.35 -9.39
CA VAL A 90 15.93 11.53 -8.68
C VAL A 90 14.59 11.51 -9.43
N GLY A 91 14.11 12.66 -9.89
CA GLY A 91 12.79 12.78 -10.52
C GLY A 91 12.72 12.31 -11.97
N ARG A 92 13.27 11.15 -12.28
CA ARG A 92 13.32 10.61 -13.64
C ARG A 92 11.97 10.13 -14.13
N TYR A 93 11.19 9.52 -13.26
CA TYR A 93 9.90 8.94 -13.57
C TYR A 93 8.81 9.49 -12.66
N MET A 94 7.58 9.45 -13.13
CA MET A 94 6.42 9.73 -12.32
C MET A 94 5.26 8.77 -12.62
N MET A 95 4.35 8.62 -11.66
CA MET A 95 3.03 7.99 -11.85
C MET A 95 2.05 8.50 -10.79
N GLY A 96 0.78 8.46 -11.12
CA GLY A 96 -0.31 8.99 -10.32
C GLY A 96 -1.02 10.15 -10.99
N LEU A 97 -1.90 10.82 -10.27
CA LEU A 97 -2.68 11.99 -10.75
C LEU A 97 -3.52 11.70 -12.01
N GLY A 98 -3.86 10.43 -12.27
CA GLY A 98 -4.58 10.01 -13.47
C GLY A 98 -3.74 9.99 -14.75
N GLU A 99 -2.45 10.25 -14.66
CA GLU A 99 -1.51 10.19 -15.78
C GLU A 99 -0.90 8.79 -15.93
N LYS A 100 -0.65 8.40 -17.17
CA LYS A 100 0.06 7.15 -17.45
C LYS A 100 1.50 7.26 -16.94
N GLY A 101 1.94 6.28 -16.14
CA GLY A 101 3.33 6.24 -15.65
C GLY A 101 4.36 6.22 -16.78
N GLY A 102 5.50 6.86 -16.55
CA GLY A 102 6.58 7.00 -17.51
C GLY A 102 7.60 8.03 -17.08
N TYR A 103 8.33 8.61 -18.05
CA TYR A 103 9.24 9.70 -17.74
C TYR A 103 8.50 10.89 -17.14
N CYS A 104 9.09 11.49 -16.09
CA CYS A 104 8.56 12.69 -15.48
C CYS A 104 8.60 13.84 -16.52
N PRO A 105 7.49 14.50 -16.80
CA PRO A 105 7.49 15.66 -17.71
C PRO A 105 8.26 16.82 -17.09
N ASN A 106 8.76 17.73 -17.92
CA ASN A 106 9.45 18.92 -17.46
C ASN A 106 8.52 19.82 -16.64
N ASP A 107 7.28 19.94 -17.06
CA ASP A 107 6.25 20.70 -16.38
C ASP A 107 4.92 19.93 -16.37
N LEU A 108 4.32 19.80 -15.20
CA LEU A 108 2.96 19.29 -15.01
C LEU A 108 2.20 20.27 -14.13
N ARG A 109 0.98 20.59 -14.55
CA ARG A 109 0.01 21.34 -13.74
C ARG A 109 -1.24 20.51 -13.58
N TRP A 110 -1.48 20.00 -12.41
CA TRP A 110 -2.61 19.14 -12.12
C TRP A 110 -3.61 19.86 -11.21
N LYS A 111 -4.89 19.67 -11.52
CA LYS A 111 -6.03 20.13 -10.70
C LYS A 111 -6.82 18.94 -10.19
N TRP A 112 -7.44 19.12 -9.04
CA TRP A 112 -8.30 18.10 -8.47
C TRP A 112 -9.45 17.75 -9.41
N ASP A 113 -9.62 16.45 -9.68
CA ASP A 113 -10.65 15.90 -10.55
C ASP A 113 -11.20 14.61 -9.93
N VAL A 114 -12.46 14.66 -9.50
CA VAL A 114 -13.12 13.52 -8.84
C VAL A 114 -13.29 12.33 -9.78
N GLU A 115 -13.45 12.57 -11.08
CA GLU A 115 -13.62 11.51 -12.07
C GLU A 115 -12.33 10.70 -12.27
N LYS A 116 -11.19 11.34 -12.16
CA LYS A 116 -9.89 10.67 -12.21
C LYS A 116 -9.59 9.86 -10.96
N ASN A 117 -10.28 10.12 -9.87
CA ASN A 117 -10.19 9.38 -8.60
C ASN A 117 -8.75 9.24 -8.08
N GLN A 118 -7.97 10.32 -8.18
CA GLN A 118 -6.56 10.35 -7.83
C GLN A 118 -6.28 11.33 -6.70
N ASP A 119 -5.47 10.91 -5.75
CA ASP A 119 -5.09 11.66 -4.56
C ASP A 119 -3.58 11.61 -4.28
N ALA A 120 -2.82 10.97 -5.15
CA ALA A 120 -1.42 10.70 -4.92
C ALA A 120 -0.59 10.79 -6.20
N VAL A 121 0.66 11.20 -6.03
CA VAL A 121 1.72 11.14 -7.05
C VAL A 121 2.96 10.50 -6.48
N TRP A 122 3.60 9.66 -7.26
CA TRP A 122 4.96 9.19 -7.02
C TRP A 122 5.91 9.82 -8.05
N VAL A 123 7.04 10.34 -7.57
CA VAL A 123 8.14 10.83 -8.41
C VAL A 123 9.44 10.23 -7.90
N GLY A 124 10.23 9.67 -8.81
CA GLY A 124 11.48 9.01 -8.39
C GLY A 124 12.24 8.32 -9.50
N ASP A 125 13.24 7.57 -9.09
CA ASP A 125 14.01 6.61 -9.90
C ASP A 125 14.11 5.28 -9.11
N VAL A 126 14.78 4.28 -9.66
CA VAL A 126 14.97 2.95 -9.06
C VAL A 126 15.65 2.99 -7.69
N ASN A 127 16.45 4.00 -7.41
CA ASN A 127 17.25 4.11 -6.18
C ASN A 127 16.73 5.14 -5.17
N ALA A 128 15.81 5.99 -5.56
CA ALA A 128 15.22 6.99 -4.68
C ALA A 128 13.92 7.53 -5.28
N GLY A 129 12.90 7.68 -4.47
CA GLY A 129 11.63 8.25 -4.87
C GLY A 129 10.75 8.55 -3.67
N ILE A 130 9.71 9.30 -3.91
CA ILE A 130 8.73 9.66 -2.91
C ILE A 130 7.32 9.60 -3.51
N GLN A 131 6.42 8.95 -2.81
CA GLN A 131 4.98 9.10 -3.06
C GLN A 131 4.43 10.11 -2.06
N ILE A 132 3.65 11.05 -2.55
CA ILE A 132 2.90 12.02 -1.76
C ILE A 132 1.42 11.76 -2.00
N ARG A 133 0.66 11.49 -0.93
CA ARG A 133 -0.80 11.40 -0.95
C ARG A 133 -1.37 12.52 -0.09
N LEU A 134 -2.37 13.23 -0.63
CA LEU A 134 -3.03 14.35 0.03
C LEU A 134 -4.44 13.94 0.47
N TYR A 135 -4.81 14.25 1.72
CA TYR A 135 -6.12 13.93 2.26
C TYR A 135 -6.51 14.91 3.39
N ASP A 136 -7.62 14.70 4.02
CA ASP A 136 -8.11 15.49 5.16
C ASP A 136 -8.69 14.59 6.26
N ASN A 137 -9.31 15.20 7.25
CA ASN A 137 -9.90 14.50 8.40
C ASN A 137 -11.16 13.66 8.07
N LYS A 138 -11.67 13.75 6.85
CA LYS A 138 -12.84 12.99 6.34
C LYS A 138 -12.47 12.05 5.20
N TYR A 139 -11.18 11.79 5.03
CA TYR A 139 -10.69 10.99 3.92
C TYR A 139 -11.30 9.59 3.94
N GLU A 140 -11.94 9.26 2.83
CA GLU A 140 -12.36 7.90 2.50
C GLU A 140 -11.70 7.50 1.18
N ARG A 141 -10.90 6.46 1.21
CA ARG A 141 -10.30 5.96 -0.01
C ARG A 141 -11.34 5.24 -0.86
N PRO A 142 -11.33 5.43 -2.18
CA PRO A 142 -12.18 4.66 -3.08
C PRO A 142 -11.91 3.16 -2.95
N LEU A 143 -12.96 2.36 -3.01
CA LEU A 143 -12.87 0.91 -3.03
C LEU A 143 -12.33 0.44 -4.38
N ASN A 144 -11.68 -0.73 -4.39
CA ASN A 144 -11.30 -1.40 -5.62
C ASN A 144 -12.53 -1.73 -6.47
N THR A 145 -12.47 -1.39 -7.74
CA THR A 145 -13.60 -1.51 -8.68
C THR A 145 -13.75 -2.90 -9.29
N ASN A 146 -12.81 -3.81 -9.09
CA ASN A 146 -12.86 -5.13 -9.72
C ASN A 146 -14.06 -5.96 -9.26
N PHE A 147 -14.49 -5.75 -8.01
CA PHE A 147 -15.54 -6.55 -7.37
C PHE A 147 -16.68 -5.73 -6.79
N TYR A 148 -16.50 -4.41 -6.62
CA TYR A 148 -17.45 -3.54 -5.91
C TYR A 148 -17.73 -2.28 -6.70
N HIS A 149 -18.86 -1.65 -6.40
CA HIS A 149 -19.15 -0.32 -6.90
C HIS A 149 -18.12 0.67 -6.37
N GLN A 150 -17.47 1.37 -7.30
CA GLN A 150 -16.53 2.41 -6.97
C GLN A 150 -17.23 3.55 -6.24
N LYS A 151 -16.69 3.92 -5.08
CA LYS A 151 -17.05 5.18 -4.45
C LYS A 151 -16.21 6.29 -5.06
N PRO A 152 -16.79 7.47 -5.34
CA PRO A 152 -16.01 8.62 -5.75
C PRO A 152 -14.96 8.98 -4.69
N LEU A 153 -13.84 9.55 -5.13
CA LEU A 153 -12.85 10.11 -4.23
C LEU A 153 -13.50 11.24 -3.41
N HIS A 154 -13.35 11.18 -2.08
CA HIS A 154 -13.64 12.34 -1.24
C HIS A 154 -12.55 13.39 -1.45
N MET A 155 -12.95 14.53 -2.03
CA MET A 155 -12.01 15.64 -2.28
C MET A 155 -11.60 16.28 -0.97
N PRO A 156 -10.30 16.32 -0.62
CA PRO A 156 -9.85 16.93 0.62
C PRO A 156 -10.08 18.44 0.57
N VAL A 157 -11.02 18.93 1.38
CA VAL A 157 -11.55 20.30 1.32
C VAL A 157 -10.48 21.36 1.42
N SER A 158 -9.49 21.18 2.30
CA SER A 158 -8.42 22.15 2.47
C SER A 158 -7.47 22.16 1.28
N TRP A 159 -7.07 21.00 0.75
CA TRP A 159 -6.19 20.90 -0.41
C TRP A 159 -6.88 21.33 -1.71
N CYS A 160 -8.11 20.85 -1.92
CA CYS A 160 -8.88 21.16 -3.13
C CYS A 160 -9.28 22.62 -3.21
N ASN A 161 -9.69 23.22 -2.08
CA ASN A 161 -10.10 24.61 -1.95
C ASN A 161 -11.05 25.05 -3.08
N ALA A 162 -12.17 24.33 -3.24
CA ALA A 162 -13.18 24.59 -4.27
C ALA A 162 -12.61 24.69 -5.71
N GLY A 163 -11.57 23.89 -6.01
CA GLY A 163 -10.92 23.85 -7.32
C GLY A 163 -9.72 24.81 -7.50
N ASN A 164 -9.41 25.63 -6.49
CA ASN A 164 -8.23 26.51 -6.55
C ASN A 164 -6.93 25.73 -6.33
N GLY A 165 -6.98 24.60 -5.61
CA GLY A 165 -5.83 23.78 -5.29
C GLY A 165 -5.39 22.84 -6.42
N GLY A 166 -4.19 22.31 -6.31
CA GLY A 166 -3.60 21.40 -7.28
C GLY A 166 -2.21 20.95 -6.90
N ILE A 167 -1.53 20.31 -7.85
CA ILE A 167 -0.13 19.92 -7.74
C ILE A 167 0.60 20.37 -9.00
N ASP A 168 1.66 21.16 -8.82
CA ASP A 168 2.59 21.50 -9.90
C ASP A 168 3.88 20.72 -9.72
N ILE A 169 4.39 20.15 -10.80
CA ILE A 169 5.69 19.49 -10.85
C ILE A 169 6.54 20.20 -11.90
N HIS A 170 7.72 20.64 -11.49
CA HIS A 170 8.72 21.18 -12.39
C HIS A 170 10.00 20.34 -12.27
N ASN A 171 10.35 19.66 -13.35
CA ASN A 171 11.48 18.76 -13.42
C ASN A 171 12.58 19.38 -14.31
N ALA A 172 13.71 19.70 -13.68
CA ALA A 172 14.84 20.36 -14.32
C ALA A 172 16.17 19.66 -13.99
N ALA A 173 17.25 20.08 -14.60
CA ALA A 173 18.56 19.49 -14.40
C ALA A 173 19.08 19.63 -12.96
N ASP A 174 18.66 20.65 -12.24
CA ASP A 174 19.02 20.92 -10.84
C ASP A 174 18.18 20.10 -9.83
N GLY A 175 17.11 19.45 -10.28
CA GLY A 175 16.23 18.63 -9.47
C GLY A 175 14.75 18.80 -9.84
N THR A 176 13.89 18.12 -9.08
CA THR A 176 12.44 18.17 -9.31
C THR A 176 11.76 18.88 -8.15
N ARG A 177 10.98 19.89 -8.46
CA ARG A 177 10.14 20.62 -7.49
C ARG A 177 8.71 20.11 -7.61
N ILE A 178 8.15 19.69 -6.49
CA ILE A 178 6.74 19.29 -6.36
C ILE A 178 6.10 20.28 -5.41
N ASN A 179 5.09 20.99 -5.89
CA ASN A 179 4.34 21.99 -5.11
C ASN A 179 2.87 21.56 -5.06
N ALA A 180 2.46 20.99 -3.94
CA ALA A 180 1.05 20.73 -3.67
C ALA A 180 0.47 21.95 -2.96
N TYR A 181 -0.42 22.67 -3.63
CA TYR A 181 -0.93 23.97 -3.19
C TYR A 181 -2.44 23.99 -3.08
N SER A 182 -2.96 24.90 -2.27
CA SER A 182 -4.39 25.09 -2.08
C SER A 182 -4.95 26.36 -2.72
N GLY A 183 -4.09 27.32 -3.03
CA GLY A 183 -4.47 28.60 -3.60
C GLY A 183 -5.22 29.51 -2.64
N LYS A 184 -5.65 30.65 -3.15
CA LYS A 184 -6.23 31.73 -2.36
C LYS A 184 -7.55 31.35 -1.68
N ARG A 185 -7.70 31.77 -0.43
CA ARG A 185 -8.95 31.65 0.35
C ARG A 185 -9.08 32.72 1.41
N SER A 186 -10.30 32.95 1.88
CA SER A 186 -10.58 33.70 3.09
C SER A 186 -10.76 32.74 4.27
N VAL A 187 -10.25 33.12 5.42
CA VAL A 187 -10.44 32.41 6.68
C VAL A 187 -10.95 33.35 7.75
N LYS A 188 -11.74 32.84 8.69
CA LYS A 188 -12.16 33.52 9.90
C LYS A 188 -11.36 33.04 11.08
N LYS A 189 -11.20 33.87 12.09
CA LYS A 189 -10.57 33.48 13.35
C LYS A 189 -11.24 32.22 13.92
N GLY A 190 -10.43 31.21 14.19
CA GLY A 190 -10.89 29.92 14.70
C GLY A 190 -11.21 28.87 13.61
N ASP A 191 -11.23 29.24 12.34
CA ASP A 191 -11.39 28.27 11.25
C ASP A 191 -10.28 27.23 11.29
N ARG A 192 -10.63 25.98 11.02
CA ARG A 192 -9.72 24.83 10.99
C ARG A 192 -9.55 24.34 9.57
N LEU A 193 -8.31 24.23 9.11
CA LEU A 193 -7.93 23.70 7.81
C LEU A 193 -7.11 22.40 8.05
N TYR A 194 -7.45 21.34 7.32
CA TYR A 194 -6.84 20.02 7.50
C TYR A 194 -5.95 19.69 6.29
N TYR A 195 -4.65 19.77 6.49
CA TYR A 195 -3.62 19.47 5.48
C TYR A 195 -2.90 18.18 5.83
N TYR A 196 -3.63 17.06 5.72
CA TYR A 196 -3.06 15.75 5.98
C TYR A 196 -2.39 15.22 4.73
N PHE A 197 -1.28 14.53 4.92
CA PHE A 197 -0.57 13.88 3.82
C PHE A 197 0.23 12.68 4.30
N ASN A 198 0.37 11.68 3.42
CA ASN A 198 1.26 10.54 3.62
C ASN A 198 2.41 10.63 2.62
N LEU A 199 3.57 10.24 3.09
CA LEU A 199 4.77 10.05 2.30
C LEU A 199 5.12 8.57 2.31
N ALA A 200 5.46 8.00 1.15
CA ALA A 200 6.10 6.69 1.09
C ALA A 200 7.45 6.84 0.40
N LEU A 201 8.52 6.55 1.15
CA LEU A 201 9.89 6.59 0.64
C LEU A 201 10.19 5.29 -0.10
N THR A 202 10.75 5.39 -1.30
CA THR A 202 11.07 4.24 -2.14
C THR A 202 12.50 4.29 -2.66
N PRO A 203 13.15 3.13 -2.85
CA PRO A 203 12.75 1.85 -2.27
C PRO A 203 13.09 1.83 -0.77
N PHE A 204 12.24 1.26 0.04
CA PHE A 204 12.54 1.09 1.48
C PHE A 204 13.65 0.05 1.71
N ARG A 205 13.92 -0.79 0.72
CA ARG A 205 15.09 -1.68 0.65
C ARG A 205 15.82 -1.47 -0.66
N PRO A 206 17.16 -1.48 -0.67
CA PRO A 206 17.92 -1.43 -1.91
C PRO A 206 17.50 -2.56 -2.87
N ILE A 207 17.28 -2.22 -4.12
CA ILE A 207 16.95 -3.19 -5.16
C ILE A 207 18.26 -3.80 -5.68
N ASP A 208 18.35 -5.14 -5.66
CA ASP A 208 19.38 -5.87 -6.37
C ASP A 208 18.93 -6.04 -7.83
N THR A 209 19.30 -5.08 -8.67
CA THR A 209 18.89 -5.06 -10.06
C THR A 209 19.47 -6.24 -10.86
N ASP A 210 20.67 -6.71 -10.53
CA ASP A 210 21.28 -7.85 -11.19
C ASP A 210 20.52 -9.15 -10.90
N LYS A 211 20.12 -9.32 -9.66
CA LYS A 211 19.28 -10.45 -9.25
C LYS A 211 17.91 -10.38 -9.94
N GLN A 212 17.27 -9.21 -9.92
CA GLN A 212 15.96 -9.00 -10.52
C GLN A 212 15.98 -9.30 -12.02
N TRP A 213 17.02 -8.91 -12.76
CA TRP A 213 17.18 -9.21 -14.18
C TRP A 213 17.46 -10.68 -14.47
N ARG A 214 17.97 -11.43 -13.53
CA ARG A 214 18.23 -12.87 -13.66
C ARG A 214 17.05 -13.74 -13.29
N GLU A 215 16.10 -13.24 -12.48
CA GLU A 215 14.90 -13.98 -12.11
C GLU A 215 13.91 -14.05 -13.28
N ARG A 216 13.52 -15.27 -13.65
CA ARG A 216 12.53 -15.57 -14.69
C ARG A 216 11.44 -16.42 -14.08
N TYR A 217 10.21 -15.91 -14.12
CA TYR A 217 9.07 -16.51 -13.47
C TYR A 217 8.31 -17.44 -14.42
N HIS A 218 7.95 -18.60 -13.90
CA HIS A 218 6.97 -19.49 -14.48
C HIS A 218 5.76 -19.60 -13.55
N HIS A 219 4.59 -19.28 -14.05
CA HIS A 219 3.37 -19.17 -13.23
C HIS A 219 2.42 -20.34 -13.51
N ASN A 220 2.85 -21.56 -13.20
CA ASN A 220 2.01 -22.75 -13.25
C ASN A 220 2.72 -23.94 -12.57
N TYR A 221 1.94 -24.98 -12.29
CA TYR A 221 2.45 -26.30 -11.90
C TYR A 221 2.69 -27.14 -13.15
N GLU A 222 3.94 -27.44 -13.44
CA GLU A 222 4.38 -28.27 -14.57
C GLU A 222 5.60 -29.10 -14.20
N PHE A 223 5.99 -30.03 -15.10
CA PHE A 223 7.25 -30.76 -14.96
C PHE A 223 8.45 -29.85 -15.00
N LEU A 224 9.34 -30.00 -14.02
CA LEU A 224 10.50 -29.12 -13.80
C LEU A 224 11.43 -29.02 -15.01
N ASP A 225 11.65 -30.13 -15.73
CA ASP A 225 12.49 -30.13 -16.92
C ASP A 225 11.97 -29.21 -18.04
N GLY A 226 10.65 -29.16 -18.18
CA GLY A 226 10.00 -28.25 -19.13
C GLY A 226 10.18 -26.78 -18.73
N ILE A 227 10.06 -26.48 -17.45
CA ILE A 227 10.25 -25.13 -16.91
C ILE A 227 11.69 -24.68 -17.09
N GLN A 228 12.65 -25.55 -16.73
CA GLN A 228 14.07 -25.30 -16.86
C GLN A 228 14.46 -25.03 -18.33
N LYS A 229 13.93 -25.85 -19.25
CA LYS A 229 14.18 -25.69 -20.67
C LYS A 229 13.71 -24.35 -21.25
N ARG A 230 12.69 -23.74 -20.64
CA ARG A 230 12.24 -22.37 -20.97
C ARG A 230 13.05 -21.26 -20.29
N GLY A 231 14.03 -21.62 -19.46
CA GLY A 231 14.91 -20.67 -18.80
C GLY A 231 14.31 -19.98 -17.57
N ALA A 232 13.20 -20.49 -17.03
CA ALA A 232 12.65 -19.98 -15.78
C ALA A 232 13.37 -20.59 -14.58
N ASN A 233 13.54 -19.79 -13.53
CA ASN A 233 14.21 -20.16 -12.29
C ASN A 233 13.44 -19.79 -11.02
N VAL A 234 12.24 -19.24 -11.15
CA VAL A 234 11.29 -19.00 -10.07
C VAL A 234 9.93 -19.51 -10.50
N ILE A 235 9.35 -20.43 -9.74
CA ILE A 235 8.06 -21.06 -10.02
C ILE A 235 7.03 -20.51 -9.05
N ASN A 236 5.92 -19.98 -9.55
CA ASN A 236 4.75 -19.64 -8.75
C ASN A 236 3.71 -20.75 -8.93
N ILE A 237 3.48 -21.54 -7.87
CA ILE A 237 2.49 -22.62 -7.89
C ILE A 237 1.17 -22.05 -7.41
N HIS A 238 0.22 -21.92 -8.34
CA HIS A 238 -1.14 -21.55 -8.02
C HIS A 238 -1.83 -22.68 -7.21
N HIS A 239 -3.01 -22.43 -6.63
CA HIS A 239 -3.84 -23.53 -6.09
C HIS A 239 -4.57 -24.28 -7.21
N ALA A 240 -5.39 -25.26 -6.85
CA ALA A 240 -6.16 -26.13 -7.75
C ALA A 240 -5.30 -27.06 -8.62
N ASN A 241 -4.24 -27.63 -8.07
CA ASN A 241 -3.42 -28.66 -8.69
C ASN A 241 -3.04 -29.77 -7.68
N ALA A 242 -2.33 -30.77 -8.15
CA ALA A 242 -2.04 -31.97 -7.38
C ALA A 242 -1.24 -31.74 -6.10
N ILE A 243 -0.40 -30.72 -6.03
CA ILE A 243 0.49 -30.45 -4.89
C ILE A 243 0.03 -29.23 -4.06
N ASN A 244 -0.84 -28.38 -4.59
CA ASN A 244 -1.47 -27.26 -3.91
C ASN A 244 -2.96 -27.20 -4.29
N PRO A 245 -3.79 -28.15 -3.80
CA PRO A 245 -5.15 -28.31 -4.31
C PRO A 245 -6.10 -27.22 -3.82
N PHE A 246 -5.87 -26.65 -2.62
CA PHE A 246 -6.84 -25.80 -1.93
C PHE A 246 -6.29 -24.40 -1.67
N ILE A 247 -7.16 -23.39 -1.84
CA ILE A 247 -6.80 -22.01 -1.64
C ILE A 247 -6.40 -21.75 -0.17
N ASN A 248 -5.24 -21.15 0.03
CA ASN A 248 -4.65 -20.84 1.32
C ASN A 248 -4.52 -22.01 2.29
N TYR A 249 -4.64 -23.26 1.79
CA TYR A 249 -4.51 -24.45 2.61
C TYR A 249 -3.69 -25.56 1.92
N PRO A 250 -2.37 -25.41 1.84
CA PRO A 250 -1.47 -26.37 1.18
C PRO A 250 -1.12 -27.61 2.04
N PHE A 251 -1.66 -27.73 3.27
CA PHE A 251 -1.17 -28.69 4.27
C PHE A 251 -1.56 -30.14 3.99
N LEU A 252 -2.52 -30.39 3.12
CA LEU A 252 -2.97 -31.77 2.81
C LEU A 252 -2.05 -32.51 1.82
N ARG A 253 -1.12 -31.80 1.16
CA ARG A 253 -0.21 -32.35 0.13
C ARG A 253 1.25 -31.96 0.37
N THR A 254 1.63 -31.83 1.62
CA THR A 254 2.97 -31.32 1.99
C THR A 254 4.10 -32.25 1.55
N LYS A 255 3.88 -33.57 1.50
CA LYS A 255 4.88 -34.54 1.03
C LYS A 255 5.16 -34.35 -0.46
N GLU A 256 4.10 -34.30 -1.26
CA GLU A 256 4.19 -34.13 -2.71
C GLU A 256 4.73 -32.73 -3.05
N MET A 257 4.31 -31.71 -2.33
CA MET A 257 4.83 -30.34 -2.48
C MET A 257 6.33 -30.30 -2.16
N LYS A 258 6.75 -30.90 -1.04
CA LYS A 258 8.16 -30.96 -0.67
C LYS A 258 8.99 -31.66 -1.72
N ALA A 259 8.54 -32.81 -2.22
CA ALA A 259 9.26 -33.55 -3.26
C ALA A 259 9.45 -32.72 -4.53
N TYR A 260 8.43 -31.93 -4.92
CA TYR A 260 8.53 -31.04 -6.05
C TYR A 260 9.51 -29.89 -5.79
N ILE A 261 9.46 -29.30 -4.60
CA ILE A 261 10.37 -28.21 -4.20
C ILE A 261 11.81 -28.69 -4.12
N ASP A 262 12.08 -29.85 -3.51
CA ASP A 262 13.40 -30.47 -3.45
C ASP A 262 13.94 -30.70 -4.88
N GLY A 263 13.10 -31.17 -5.80
CA GLY A 263 13.44 -31.31 -7.21
C GLY A 263 13.74 -29.99 -7.93
N ALA A 264 13.02 -28.92 -7.57
CA ALA A 264 13.28 -27.57 -8.08
C ALA A 264 14.58 -27.00 -7.54
N HIS A 265 14.84 -27.16 -6.25
CA HIS A 265 16.09 -26.73 -5.62
C HIS A 265 17.31 -27.46 -6.19
N ALA A 266 17.18 -28.76 -6.49
CA ALA A 266 18.25 -29.50 -7.18
C ALA A 266 18.58 -28.96 -8.58
N ARG A 267 17.74 -28.11 -9.14
CA ARG A 267 17.91 -27.42 -10.44
C ARG A 267 18.18 -25.93 -10.30
N ASP A 268 18.54 -25.48 -9.09
CA ASP A 268 18.75 -24.06 -8.76
C ASP A 268 17.52 -23.17 -9.05
N MET A 269 16.32 -23.73 -8.86
CA MET A 269 15.04 -23.02 -8.99
C MET A 269 14.45 -22.73 -7.62
N LYS A 270 13.71 -21.64 -7.51
CA LYS A 270 12.91 -21.29 -6.33
C LYS A 270 11.45 -21.60 -6.56
N VAL A 271 10.73 -21.91 -5.48
CA VAL A 271 9.30 -22.19 -5.52
C VAL A 271 8.54 -21.32 -4.56
N LYS A 272 7.59 -20.57 -5.09
CA LYS A 272 6.63 -19.75 -4.35
C LYS A 272 5.24 -20.35 -4.50
N ILE A 273 4.44 -20.30 -3.44
CA ILE A 273 3.04 -20.75 -3.47
C ILE A 273 2.09 -19.56 -3.52
N TYR A 274 0.96 -19.76 -4.18
CA TYR A 274 -0.11 -18.78 -4.27
C TYR A 274 -0.88 -18.69 -2.95
N ASN A 275 -1.19 -17.46 -2.57
CA ASN A 275 -2.07 -17.14 -1.46
C ASN A 275 -2.92 -15.92 -1.80
N THR A 276 -4.08 -15.83 -1.16
CA THR A 276 -4.86 -14.59 -1.08
C THR A 276 -4.85 -14.08 0.36
N VAL A 277 -5.31 -12.86 0.58
CA VAL A 277 -5.39 -12.31 1.95
C VAL A 277 -6.71 -12.55 2.63
N ARG A 278 -7.74 -12.98 1.91
CA ARG A 278 -9.13 -12.97 2.38
C ARG A 278 -9.84 -14.32 2.42
N GLU A 279 -9.22 -15.39 1.95
CA GLU A 279 -9.91 -16.65 1.75
C GLU A 279 -9.25 -17.80 2.50
N LEU A 280 -10.04 -18.77 2.90
CA LEU A 280 -9.58 -20.05 3.44
C LEU A 280 -10.46 -21.17 2.89
N SER A 281 -9.82 -22.21 2.37
CA SER A 281 -10.56 -23.37 1.82
C SER A 281 -11.43 -24.06 2.87
N ASN A 282 -12.63 -24.46 2.46
CA ASN A 282 -13.51 -25.30 3.27
C ASN A 282 -12.94 -26.70 3.52
N SER A 283 -11.91 -27.10 2.78
CA SER A 283 -11.18 -28.35 2.98
C SER A 283 -10.13 -28.27 4.10
N CYS A 284 -10.00 -27.13 4.75
CA CYS A 284 -9.17 -26.93 5.94
C CYS A 284 -9.66 -27.88 7.06
N VAL A 285 -8.75 -28.70 7.60
CA VAL A 285 -9.13 -29.68 8.65
C VAL A 285 -9.50 -29.01 9.96
N GLU A 286 -8.99 -27.81 10.21
CA GLU A 286 -9.30 -27.00 11.38
C GLU A 286 -10.58 -26.15 11.24
N MET A 287 -11.29 -26.25 10.09
CA MET A 287 -12.41 -25.37 9.76
C MET A 287 -13.44 -25.24 10.88
N PHE A 288 -13.86 -26.35 11.51
CA PHE A 288 -14.84 -26.32 12.59
C PHE A 288 -14.30 -25.66 13.87
N ALA A 289 -13.02 -25.88 14.16
CA ALA A 289 -12.36 -25.21 15.29
C ALA A 289 -12.24 -23.70 15.06
N LEU A 290 -11.82 -23.29 13.86
CA LEU A 290 -11.73 -21.89 13.48
C LEU A 290 -13.11 -21.22 13.48
N ARG A 291 -14.13 -21.92 13.02
CA ARG A 291 -15.51 -21.43 13.04
C ARG A 291 -16.04 -21.18 14.45
N SER A 292 -15.60 -21.95 15.45
CA SER A 292 -16.00 -21.74 16.84
C SER A 292 -15.52 -20.40 17.41
N LEU A 293 -14.54 -19.79 16.78
CA LEU A 293 -14.03 -18.44 17.12
C LEU A 293 -14.85 -17.31 16.46
N GLY A 294 -15.84 -17.66 15.63
CA GLY A 294 -16.73 -16.67 15.02
C GLY A 294 -16.03 -15.59 14.22
N ASN A 295 -16.42 -14.35 14.47
CA ASN A 295 -15.90 -13.19 13.74
C ASN A 295 -14.44 -12.86 14.04
N GLU A 296 -13.81 -13.54 14.99
CA GLU A 296 -12.35 -13.43 15.17
C GLU A 296 -11.56 -14.09 14.00
N ILE A 297 -12.23 -14.90 13.17
CA ILE A 297 -11.64 -15.57 12.00
C ILE A 297 -12.41 -15.24 10.73
N PHE A 298 -13.74 -15.35 10.75
CA PHE A 298 -14.57 -15.23 9.55
C PHE A 298 -15.41 -13.97 9.53
N SER A 299 -15.58 -13.40 8.34
CA SER A 299 -16.53 -12.31 8.11
C SER A 299 -17.97 -12.81 8.20
N GLU A 300 -18.85 -11.93 8.71
CA GLU A 300 -20.29 -12.21 8.71
C GLU A 300 -20.84 -12.22 7.29
N GLY A 301 -21.72 -13.16 7.04
CA GLY A 301 -22.47 -13.24 5.80
C GLY A 301 -23.89 -12.67 5.90
N PRO A 302 -24.59 -12.55 4.79
CA PRO A 302 -25.99 -12.13 4.76
C PRO A 302 -26.89 -13.01 5.63
N GLY A 303 -27.84 -12.40 6.36
CA GLY A 303 -28.76 -13.13 7.22
C GLY A 303 -28.22 -13.55 8.58
N GLY A 304 -27.05 -13.04 9.00
CA GLY A 304 -26.50 -13.24 10.33
C GLY A 304 -25.70 -14.54 10.52
N GLY A 305 -25.41 -15.26 9.45
CA GLY A 305 -24.49 -16.42 9.46
C GLY A 305 -23.05 -16.01 9.13
N PHE A 306 -22.16 -17.01 9.09
CA PHE A 306 -20.81 -16.76 8.58
C PHE A 306 -20.83 -16.72 7.06
N SER A 307 -20.02 -15.85 6.46
CA SER A 307 -19.99 -15.66 5.01
C SER A 307 -19.75 -16.93 4.22
N TRP A 308 -18.91 -17.86 4.73
CA TRP A 308 -18.66 -19.13 4.07
C TRP A 308 -19.89 -20.04 3.94
N LEU A 309 -20.88 -19.95 4.88
CA LEU A 309 -22.12 -20.70 4.78
C LEU A 309 -23.11 -20.10 3.80
N GLN A 310 -23.15 -18.79 3.71
CA GLN A 310 -24.15 -18.06 2.92
C GLN A 310 -23.60 -17.63 1.57
N GLU A 311 -22.40 -17.10 1.52
CA GLU A 311 -21.80 -16.66 0.28
C GLU A 311 -21.36 -17.82 -0.59
N HIS A 312 -20.95 -18.93 0.00
CA HIS A 312 -20.63 -20.15 -0.74
C HIS A 312 -21.86 -20.87 -1.28
N LEU A 313 -23.00 -20.63 -0.69
CA LEU A 313 -24.31 -21.09 -1.20
C LEU A 313 -24.94 -20.08 -2.14
N ASP A 314 -24.47 -18.84 -2.15
CA ASP A 314 -24.94 -17.78 -3.05
C ASP A 314 -24.33 -17.98 -4.45
N GLN A 315 -25.19 -17.85 -5.45
CA GLN A 315 -24.77 -17.92 -6.86
C GLN A 315 -23.84 -16.78 -7.28
N ASN A 316 -23.85 -15.68 -6.54
CA ASN A 316 -23.03 -14.50 -6.82
C ASN A 316 -21.64 -14.58 -6.19
N TYR A 317 -21.36 -15.57 -5.35
CA TYR A 317 -20.04 -15.77 -4.83
C TYR A 317 -19.12 -16.31 -5.92
N ILE A 318 -18.00 -15.64 -6.15
CA ILE A 318 -16.94 -16.14 -7.02
C ILE A 318 -16.15 -17.19 -6.22
N GLY A 319 -16.67 -18.39 -6.19
CA GLY A 319 -16.00 -19.54 -5.59
C GLY A 319 -14.71 -19.88 -6.30
N ALA A 320 -14.17 -21.07 -6.02
CA ALA A 320 -12.96 -21.55 -6.68
C ALA A 320 -13.00 -21.26 -8.18
N TRP A 321 -12.09 -20.47 -8.66
CA TRP A 321 -12.00 -19.95 -10.02
C TRP A 321 -11.95 -21.05 -11.09
N PHE A 322 -11.59 -22.27 -10.67
CA PHE A 322 -11.27 -23.37 -11.57
C PHE A 322 -12.33 -24.45 -11.62
N VAL A 323 -13.29 -24.47 -10.71
CA VAL A 323 -14.34 -25.50 -10.68
C VAL A 323 -15.68 -24.82 -10.52
N PRO A 324 -16.36 -24.49 -11.63
CA PRO A 324 -17.70 -23.93 -11.59
C PRO A 324 -18.64 -24.83 -10.77
N GLY A 325 -19.33 -24.25 -9.78
CA GLY A 325 -20.23 -24.97 -8.89
C GLY A 325 -19.61 -25.49 -7.59
N LEU A 326 -18.27 -25.52 -7.44
CA LEU A 326 -17.64 -25.74 -6.14
C LEU A 326 -17.52 -24.41 -5.40
N LYS A 327 -18.07 -24.39 -4.22
CA LYS A 327 -18.01 -23.26 -3.30
C LYS A 327 -16.97 -23.59 -2.24
N ASP A 328 -15.71 -23.34 -2.57
CA ASP A 328 -14.56 -23.97 -1.93
C ASP A 328 -13.95 -23.13 -0.81
N ALA A 329 -14.23 -21.85 -0.71
CA ALA A 329 -13.54 -20.97 0.22
C ALA A 329 -14.47 -20.14 1.10
N ALA A 330 -14.08 -19.95 2.35
CA ALA A 330 -14.68 -19.01 3.29
C ALA A 330 -13.95 -17.68 3.26
N ILE A 331 -14.66 -16.58 3.50
CA ILE A 331 -14.07 -15.27 3.63
C ILE A 331 -13.59 -15.07 5.07
N VAL A 332 -12.31 -14.80 5.23
CA VAL A 332 -11.69 -14.56 6.52
C VAL A 332 -11.61 -13.08 6.83
N ASN A 333 -11.61 -12.76 8.12
CA ASN A 333 -11.39 -11.40 8.61
C ASN A 333 -9.88 -11.10 8.65
N SER A 334 -9.34 -10.65 7.53
CA SER A 334 -7.90 -10.43 7.34
C SER A 334 -7.32 -9.30 8.22
N GLY A 335 -8.15 -8.49 8.87
CA GLY A 335 -7.74 -7.44 9.80
C GLY A 335 -7.54 -7.91 11.25
N ILE A 336 -7.89 -9.13 11.60
CA ILE A 336 -7.92 -9.63 12.97
C ILE A 336 -6.68 -10.46 13.33
N SER A 337 -6.13 -10.20 14.53
CA SER A 337 -4.90 -10.84 15.01
C SER A 337 -4.99 -12.37 15.14
N ARG A 338 -6.15 -12.94 15.41
CA ARG A 338 -6.35 -14.39 15.45
C ARG A 338 -6.06 -15.03 14.09
N TRP A 339 -6.60 -14.45 13.01
CA TRP A 339 -6.31 -14.88 11.66
C TRP A 339 -4.83 -14.73 11.33
N HIS A 340 -4.22 -13.59 11.68
CA HIS A 340 -2.80 -13.36 11.45
C HIS A 340 -1.93 -14.44 12.11
N ASN A 341 -2.21 -14.76 13.37
CA ASN A 341 -1.43 -15.76 14.11
C ASN A 341 -1.53 -17.14 13.45
N TYR A 342 -2.74 -17.57 13.11
CA TYR A 342 -2.96 -18.85 12.40
C TYR A 342 -2.22 -18.90 11.06
N TYR A 343 -2.37 -17.85 10.28
CA TYR A 343 -1.78 -17.76 8.96
C TYR A 343 -0.24 -17.72 9.00
N LEU A 344 0.33 -16.89 9.85
CA LEU A 344 1.78 -16.75 9.99
C LEU A 344 2.44 -18.00 10.55
N GLU A 345 1.82 -18.68 11.51
CA GLU A 345 2.30 -19.95 12.05
C GLU A 345 2.34 -21.02 10.96
N GLY A 346 1.28 -21.10 10.15
CA GLY A 346 1.25 -22.03 9.02
C GLY A 346 2.32 -21.76 7.98
N LEU A 347 2.59 -20.49 7.67
CA LEU A 347 3.66 -20.10 6.74
C LEU A 347 5.05 -20.41 7.28
N ASP A 348 5.30 -20.12 8.55
CA ASP A 348 6.57 -20.46 9.20
C ASP A 348 6.83 -21.97 9.15
N TRP A 349 5.79 -22.76 9.44
CA TRP A 349 5.86 -24.21 9.34
C TRP A 349 6.20 -24.68 7.92
N LEU A 350 5.56 -24.13 6.89
CA LEU A 350 5.81 -24.46 5.48
C LEU A 350 7.25 -24.13 5.06
N MET A 351 7.75 -22.98 5.47
CA MET A 351 9.14 -22.58 5.19
C MET A 351 10.13 -23.56 5.81
N LYS A 352 9.89 -23.97 7.06
CA LYS A 352 10.80 -24.86 7.80
C LYS A 352 10.73 -26.32 7.36
N ASN A 353 9.54 -26.83 7.04
CA ASN A 353 9.30 -28.25 6.84
C ASN A 353 9.10 -28.65 5.38
N VAL A 354 8.61 -27.75 4.54
CA VAL A 354 8.35 -27.99 3.12
C VAL A 354 9.38 -27.30 2.23
N GLY A 355 9.94 -26.17 2.71
CA GLY A 355 11.02 -25.46 2.03
C GLY A 355 10.54 -24.47 0.97
N ILE A 356 9.33 -23.91 1.08
CA ILE A 356 8.88 -22.85 0.16
C ILE A 356 9.84 -21.65 0.24
N ASP A 357 10.15 -21.03 -0.89
CA ASP A 357 11.04 -19.86 -0.98
C ASP A 357 10.28 -18.52 -0.84
N GLY A 358 8.98 -18.54 -0.84
CA GLY A 358 8.18 -17.34 -0.70
C GLY A 358 6.71 -17.54 -1.09
N LEU A 359 6.02 -16.41 -1.18
CA LEU A 359 4.61 -16.35 -1.54
C LEU A 359 4.41 -15.52 -2.81
N TYR A 360 3.41 -15.91 -3.57
CA TYR A 360 2.71 -15.04 -4.51
C TYR A 360 1.40 -14.63 -3.85
N ILE A 361 1.28 -13.38 -3.46
CA ILE A 361 0.10 -12.87 -2.77
C ILE A 361 -0.76 -12.10 -3.77
N ASP A 362 -1.99 -12.56 -3.93
CA ASP A 362 -3.00 -11.97 -4.77
C ASP A 362 -4.09 -11.31 -3.92
N ASP A 363 -4.88 -10.47 -4.58
CA ASP A 363 -6.09 -9.88 -4.03
C ASP A 363 -5.86 -9.07 -2.73
N LEU A 364 -4.90 -8.13 -2.80
CA LEU A 364 -4.58 -7.21 -1.71
C LEU A 364 -5.64 -6.11 -1.51
N ALA A 365 -6.65 -6.07 -2.35
CA ALA A 365 -7.76 -5.15 -2.19
C ALA A 365 -8.71 -5.67 -1.12
N PHE A 366 -8.85 -4.90 -0.06
CA PHE A 366 -9.76 -5.24 1.03
C PHE A 366 -11.19 -5.00 0.61
N ASP A 367 -12.01 -5.98 0.90
CA ASP A 367 -13.43 -5.89 0.92
C ASP A 367 -13.94 -5.00 2.05
N ARG A 368 -15.21 -4.68 1.98
CA ARG A 368 -15.91 -4.13 3.13
C ARG A 368 -15.78 -5.10 4.30
N MET A 369 -15.00 -4.72 5.25
CA MET A 369 -15.05 -5.32 6.56
C MET A 369 -15.51 -4.29 7.57
#